data_ff2470411ff2cdc2b22dc308b30d0a2c
#
_entry.id   ff2470411ff2cdc2b22dc308b30d0a2c
#
_cell.length_a   1.000
_cell.length_b   1.000
_cell.length_c   1.000
_cell.angle_alpha   90.00
_cell.angle_beta   90.00
_cell.angle_gamma   90.00
#
_symmetry.space_group_name_H-M   'P 1'
#
loop_
_entity.id
_entity.type
_entity.pdbx_description
1 polymer ?
#
loop_
_entity_poly.entity_id
_entity_poly.type
_entity_poly.pdbx_seq_one_letter_code
_entity_poly.pdbx_strand_id
1 'polypeptide(L)'
;MRYFLLPSLAALAWLGVFSPTQSSAAPQPEPDKPNLTGAWTLDLKASTSLEALMARMEASLLERKYAAWTTLTAALHQTEKVLTIDARGPGFALDETLYLDGRSCPSNLQVLGATSVNTTTVWSKDCKQLVETHQIKTKEGKEGQLIIKRYLTDDGKSLVALYSLQLNAESAEISARQIWHKQA
;
A
#
# COMPACT_ATOMS: atom_id res chain seq x y z
N MET A 1 70.64 30.00 -30.27
CA MET A 1 71.24 31.28 -29.77
C MET A 1 70.25 32.03 -28.94
N ARG A 2 70.71 32.45 -27.79
CA ARG A 2 70.17 33.43 -26.81
C ARG A 2 69.10 32.92 -25.85
N TYR A 3 69.57 32.71 -24.65
CA TYR A 3 69.00 32.72 -23.30
C TYR A 3 68.26 34.05 -22.98
N PHE A 4 67.21 33.98 -22.16
CA PHE A 4 66.99 35.00 -21.13
C PHE A 4 66.26 34.38 -19.92
N LEU A 5 66.81 34.72 -18.77
CA LEU A 5 66.50 34.28 -17.40
C LEU A 5 65.27 35.02 -16.80
N LEU A 6 64.52 34.29 -15.99
CA LEU A 6 63.84 34.55 -14.71
C LEU A 6 63.55 36.02 -14.24
N PRO A 7 62.52 36.27 -13.41
CA PRO A 7 62.49 35.72 -12.04
C PRO A 7 61.11 35.34 -11.46
N SER A 8 61.22 34.55 -10.37
CA SER A 8 60.23 34.20 -9.37
C SER A 8 59.35 35.33 -8.88
N LEU A 9 58.07 34.98 -8.63
CA LEU A 9 57.27 35.62 -7.56
C LEU A 9 56.36 34.53 -6.95
N ALA A 10 56.71 34.19 -5.69
CA ALA A 10 55.93 33.35 -4.81
C ALA A 10 54.66 34.12 -4.39
N ALA A 11 53.51 33.60 -4.70
CA ALA A 11 52.23 34.01 -4.09
C ALA A 11 51.71 32.84 -3.24
N LEU A 12 51.86 32.97 -1.92
CA LEU A 12 51.18 32.13 -0.95
C LEU A 12 49.68 32.34 -1.05
N ALA A 13 48.96 31.40 -1.64
CA ALA A 13 47.51 31.32 -1.57
C ALA A 13 47.14 30.54 -0.31
N TRP A 14 46.59 31.21 0.66
CA TRP A 14 45.90 30.60 1.80
C TRP A 14 44.67 29.88 1.30
N LEU A 15 44.73 28.56 1.18
CA LEU A 15 43.56 27.72 1.01
C LEU A 15 42.89 27.54 2.37
N GLY A 16 41.92 28.41 2.66
CA GLY A 16 40.98 28.21 3.76
C GLY A 16 40.16 26.94 3.45
N VAL A 17 40.43 25.87 4.21
CA VAL A 17 39.62 24.65 4.22
C VAL A 17 38.30 24.99 4.90
N PHE A 18 37.29 25.36 4.12
CA PHE A 18 35.91 25.37 4.58
C PHE A 18 35.47 23.90 4.68
N SER A 19 35.59 23.34 5.88
CA SER A 19 34.87 22.09 6.20
C SER A 19 33.38 22.42 6.27
N PRO A 20 32.53 21.86 5.42
CA PRO A 20 31.09 21.97 5.63
C PRO A 20 30.76 21.23 6.93
N THR A 21 30.33 21.99 7.92
CA THR A 21 29.73 21.44 9.14
C THR A 21 28.47 20.69 8.68
N GLN A 22 28.54 19.37 8.55
CA GLN A 22 27.35 18.55 8.39
C GLN A 22 26.54 18.70 9.68
N SER A 23 25.50 19.54 9.59
CA SER A 23 24.45 19.59 10.61
C SER A 23 23.77 18.20 10.61
N SER A 24 24.19 17.35 11.54
CA SER A 24 23.48 16.12 11.86
C SER A 24 22.14 16.55 12.47
N ALA A 25 21.12 16.66 11.62
CA ALA A 25 19.75 16.78 12.10
C ALA A 25 19.48 15.56 12.99
N ALA A 26 19.08 15.80 14.24
CA ALA A 26 18.65 14.73 15.12
C ALA A 26 17.56 13.90 14.41
N PRO A 27 17.56 12.57 14.54
CA PRO A 27 16.53 11.73 13.93
C PRO A 27 15.18 12.23 14.44
N GLN A 28 14.33 12.67 13.50
CA GLN A 28 12.95 12.99 13.85
C GLN A 28 12.29 11.68 14.31
N PRO A 29 11.50 11.71 15.40
CA PRO A 29 10.75 10.54 15.81
C PRO A 29 9.89 10.08 14.63
N GLU A 30 9.98 8.79 14.32
CA GLU A 30 9.09 8.19 13.29
C GLU A 30 7.63 8.44 13.73
N PRO A 31 6.76 8.88 12.82
CA PRO A 31 5.35 9.07 13.15
C PRO A 31 4.72 7.74 13.57
N ASP A 32 3.89 7.78 14.62
CA ASP A 32 3.21 6.62 15.14
C ASP A 32 2.31 5.97 14.08
N LYS A 33 2.53 4.70 13.82
CA LYS A 33 1.72 3.89 12.90
C LYS A 33 0.42 3.48 13.60
N PRO A 34 -0.76 3.69 12.98
CA PRO A 34 -2.01 3.25 13.58
C PRO A 34 -2.04 1.73 13.75
N ASN A 35 -2.63 1.26 14.85
CA ASN A 35 -2.81 -0.15 15.12
C ASN A 35 -4.15 -0.61 14.54
N LEU A 36 -4.11 -1.39 13.45
CA LEU A 36 -5.28 -1.93 12.77
C LEU A 36 -5.86 -3.17 13.46
N THR A 37 -5.22 -3.70 14.51
CA THR A 37 -5.67 -4.89 15.23
C THR A 37 -7.09 -4.72 15.76
N GLY A 38 -7.90 -5.73 15.53
CA GLY A 38 -9.28 -5.77 16.00
C GLY A 38 -10.16 -6.68 15.17
N ALA A 39 -11.39 -6.83 15.64
CA ALA A 39 -12.46 -7.47 14.90
C ALA A 39 -13.33 -6.38 14.24
N TRP A 40 -13.64 -6.56 12.97
CA TRP A 40 -14.29 -5.57 12.12
C TRP A 40 -15.47 -6.16 11.38
N THR A 41 -16.54 -5.40 11.19
CA THR A 41 -17.72 -5.78 10.40
C THR A 41 -17.90 -4.81 9.25
N LEU A 42 -18.05 -5.31 8.03
CA LEU A 42 -18.29 -4.51 6.83
C LEU A 42 -19.65 -3.83 6.88
N ASP A 43 -19.66 -2.51 6.73
CA ASP A 43 -20.87 -1.72 6.52
C ASP A 43 -21.13 -1.58 5.01
N LEU A 44 -22.02 -2.41 4.48
CA LEU A 44 -22.38 -2.38 3.07
C LEU A 44 -23.09 -1.08 2.67
N LYS A 45 -23.83 -0.43 3.61
CA LYS A 45 -24.58 0.79 3.32
C LYS A 45 -23.69 2.02 3.20
N ALA A 46 -22.65 2.07 4.03
CA ALA A 46 -21.67 3.15 4.00
C ALA A 46 -20.56 2.93 2.96
N SER A 47 -20.49 1.72 2.38
CA SER A 47 -19.47 1.30 1.41
C SER A 47 -19.93 1.55 -0.02
N THR A 48 -18.97 1.77 -0.92
CA THR A 48 -19.21 1.72 -2.37
C THR A 48 -19.22 0.27 -2.83
N SER A 49 -20.11 -0.09 -3.74
CA SER A 49 -20.13 -1.42 -4.33
C SER A 49 -18.81 -1.74 -5.05
N LEU A 50 -18.29 -2.94 -4.81
CA LEU A 50 -17.13 -3.48 -5.53
C LEU A 50 -17.51 -4.02 -6.94
N GLU A 51 -18.78 -3.98 -7.33
CA GLU A 51 -19.27 -4.66 -8.55
C GLU A 51 -18.53 -4.24 -9.82
N ALA A 52 -18.33 -2.91 -10.01
CA ALA A 52 -17.63 -2.39 -11.20
C ALA A 52 -16.15 -2.84 -11.23
N LEU A 53 -15.48 -2.80 -10.08
CA LEU A 53 -14.10 -3.21 -9.93
C LEU A 53 -13.96 -4.71 -10.18
N MET A 54 -14.81 -5.54 -9.57
CA MET A 54 -14.84 -6.98 -9.76
C MET A 54 -15.18 -7.38 -11.20
N ALA A 55 -16.08 -6.64 -11.86
CA ALA A 55 -16.40 -6.88 -13.27
C ALA A 55 -15.17 -6.67 -14.16
N ARG A 56 -14.38 -5.63 -13.89
CA ARG A 56 -13.15 -5.34 -14.62
C ARG A 56 -12.07 -6.40 -14.36
N MET A 57 -12.06 -7.00 -13.18
CA MET A 57 -11.19 -8.12 -12.82
C MET A 57 -11.73 -9.49 -13.25
N GLU A 58 -12.79 -9.50 -14.08
CA GLU A 58 -13.39 -10.70 -14.66
C GLU A 58 -13.99 -11.68 -13.64
N ALA A 59 -14.41 -11.15 -12.48
CA ALA A 59 -15.23 -11.92 -11.56
C ALA A 59 -16.57 -12.29 -12.19
N SER A 60 -17.04 -13.49 -11.93
CA SER A 60 -18.34 -13.96 -12.42
C SER A 60 -19.49 -13.10 -11.86
N LEU A 61 -20.63 -13.11 -12.57
CA LEU A 61 -21.81 -12.38 -12.11
C LEU A 61 -22.24 -12.83 -10.70
N LEU A 62 -22.13 -14.12 -10.40
CA LEU A 62 -22.48 -14.67 -9.09
C LEU A 62 -21.57 -14.13 -7.99
N GLU A 63 -20.25 -14.12 -8.20
CA GLU A 63 -19.27 -13.55 -7.26
C GLU A 63 -19.54 -12.07 -7.00
N ARG A 64 -19.83 -11.29 -8.05
CA ARG A 64 -20.14 -9.86 -7.94
C ARG A 64 -21.42 -9.61 -7.14
N LYS A 65 -22.48 -10.36 -7.42
CA LYS A 65 -23.75 -10.25 -6.67
C LYS A 65 -23.56 -10.70 -5.23
N TYR A 66 -22.84 -11.78 -5.00
CA TYR A 66 -22.51 -12.22 -3.66
C TYR A 66 -21.78 -11.13 -2.86
N ALA A 67 -20.73 -10.53 -3.39
CA ALA A 67 -19.97 -9.46 -2.76
C ALA A 67 -20.81 -8.21 -2.46
N ALA A 68 -21.82 -7.92 -3.30
CA ALA A 68 -22.70 -6.76 -3.11
C ALA A 68 -23.68 -6.91 -1.94
N TRP A 69 -23.96 -8.13 -1.49
CA TRP A 69 -25.03 -8.42 -0.51
C TRP A 69 -24.54 -9.08 0.76
N THR A 70 -23.30 -9.54 0.78
CA THR A 70 -22.77 -10.31 1.90
C THR A 70 -22.02 -9.42 2.86
N THR A 71 -22.50 -9.36 4.09
CA THR A 71 -21.73 -8.75 5.19
C THR A 71 -20.59 -9.68 5.57
N LEU A 72 -19.39 -9.13 5.60
CA LEU A 72 -18.18 -9.82 6.01
C LEU A 72 -17.76 -9.36 7.40
N THR A 73 -17.10 -10.26 8.11
CA THR A 73 -16.31 -9.93 9.31
C THR A 73 -14.84 -10.15 9.02
N ALA A 74 -13.96 -9.38 9.66
CA ALA A 74 -12.53 -9.56 9.53
C ALA A 74 -11.86 -9.41 10.90
N ALA A 75 -11.00 -10.36 11.25
CA ALA A 75 -10.07 -10.24 12.35
C ALA A 75 -8.70 -9.84 11.81
N LEU A 76 -8.20 -8.69 12.24
CA LEU A 76 -6.89 -8.18 11.90
C LEU A 76 -5.96 -8.31 13.11
N HIS A 77 -4.76 -8.82 12.88
CA HIS A 77 -3.71 -8.83 13.90
C HIS A 77 -2.43 -8.24 13.31
N GLN A 78 -2.01 -7.12 13.89
CA GLN A 78 -0.84 -6.35 13.46
C GLN A 78 0.31 -6.48 14.46
N THR A 79 1.48 -6.77 13.93
CA THR A 79 2.77 -6.64 14.62
C THR A 79 3.61 -5.56 13.93
N GLU A 80 4.80 -5.30 14.39
CA GLU A 80 5.73 -4.38 13.70
C GLU A 80 6.07 -4.81 12.26
N LYS A 81 6.04 -6.11 11.98
CA LYS A 81 6.53 -6.69 10.72
C LYS A 81 5.44 -7.25 9.83
N VAL A 82 4.29 -7.59 10.40
CA VAL A 82 3.27 -8.37 9.72
C VAL A 82 1.88 -7.88 10.11
N LEU A 83 0.96 -7.86 9.13
CA LEU A 83 -0.47 -7.80 9.33
C LEU A 83 -1.09 -9.11 8.82
N THR A 84 -1.78 -9.84 9.69
CA THR A 84 -2.63 -10.97 9.27
C THR A 84 -4.07 -10.53 9.19
N ILE A 85 -4.77 -11.00 8.17
CA ILE A 85 -6.18 -10.72 7.90
C ILE A 85 -6.89 -12.07 7.79
N ASP A 86 -7.85 -12.29 8.67
CA ASP A 86 -8.78 -13.42 8.63
C ASP A 86 -10.18 -12.85 8.36
N ALA A 87 -10.65 -12.95 7.09
CA ALA A 87 -11.95 -12.44 6.72
C ALA A 87 -12.91 -13.58 6.40
N ARG A 88 -14.11 -13.50 6.95
CA ARG A 88 -15.14 -14.54 6.88
C ARG A 88 -16.50 -13.97 6.49
N GLY A 89 -17.29 -14.79 5.80
CA GLY A 89 -18.69 -14.59 5.48
C GLY A 89 -19.35 -15.88 5.04
N PRO A 90 -20.67 -15.93 4.86
CA PRO A 90 -21.34 -17.12 4.35
C PRO A 90 -20.71 -17.60 3.04
N GLY A 91 -20.05 -18.77 3.04
CA GLY A 91 -19.36 -19.31 1.84
C GLY A 91 -18.11 -18.56 1.39
N PHE A 92 -17.57 -17.65 2.21
CA PHE A 92 -16.33 -16.91 1.95
C PHE A 92 -15.35 -17.05 3.09
N ALA A 93 -14.09 -17.30 2.76
CA ALA A 93 -12.97 -17.29 3.68
C ALA A 93 -11.74 -16.74 2.98
N LEU A 94 -11.04 -15.81 3.62
CA LEU A 94 -9.76 -15.26 3.19
C LEU A 94 -8.81 -15.25 4.39
N ASP A 95 -7.67 -15.90 4.24
CA ASP A 95 -6.54 -15.82 5.16
C ASP A 95 -5.35 -15.20 4.42
N GLU A 96 -4.92 -14.04 4.85
CA GLU A 96 -3.84 -13.30 4.20
C GLU A 96 -2.80 -12.85 5.21
N THR A 97 -1.53 -12.88 4.80
CA THR A 97 -0.40 -12.38 5.58
C THR A 97 0.35 -11.35 4.75
N LEU A 98 0.40 -10.14 5.25
CA LEU A 98 1.05 -8.99 4.62
C LEU A 98 2.32 -8.62 5.38
N TYR A 99 3.46 -8.54 4.69
CA TYR A 99 4.73 -8.11 5.28
C TYR A 99 4.90 -6.62 5.12
N LEU A 100 5.02 -5.90 6.25
CA LEU A 100 4.98 -4.44 6.32
C LEU A 100 6.30 -3.74 5.98
N ASP A 101 7.29 -4.48 5.53
CA ASP A 101 8.64 -3.99 5.20
C ASP A 101 8.85 -3.70 3.71
N GLY A 102 7.78 -3.80 2.91
CA GLY A 102 7.83 -3.53 1.47
C GLY A 102 8.45 -4.64 0.63
N ARG A 103 8.78 -5.80 1.24
CA ARG A 103 9.26 -6.92 0.44
C ARG A 103 8.21 -7.37 -0.56
N SER A 104 8.66 -7.75 -1.73
CA SER A 104 7.81 -8.35 -2.75
C SER A 104 7.60 -9.83 -2.44
N CYS A 105 6.36 -10.23 -2.26
CA CYS A 105 5.98 -11.59 -1.94
C CYS A 105 5.21 -12.22 -3.11
N PRO A 106 5.66 -13.35 -3.66
CA PRO A 106 4.87 -14.12 -4.60
C PRO A 106 3.53 -14.48 -3.98
N SER A 107 2.48 -14.36 -4.75
CA SER A 107 1.11 -14.65 -4.32
C SER A 107 0.38 -15.44 -5.41
N ASN A 108 -0.51 -16.31 -4.98
CA ASN A 108 -1.49 -16.95 -5.87
C ASN A 108 -2.91 -16.70 -5.35
N LEU A 109 -3.06 -15.65 -4.53
CA LEU A 109 -4.32 -15.30 -3.91
C LEU A 109 -5.32 -14.83 -4.97
N GLN A 110 -6.54 -15.35 -4.91
CA GLN A 110 -7.65 -14.83 -5.70
C GLN A 110 -8.17 -13.56 -5.05
N VAL A 111 -7.98 -12.44 -5.74
CA VAL A 111 -8.41 -11.14 -5.24
C VAL A 111 -9.49 -10.60 -6.17
N LEU A 112 -10.73 -10.56 -5.67
CA LEU A 112 -11.88 -9.95 -6.35
C LEU A 112 -12.09 -10.46 -7.81
N GLY A 113 -11.70 -11.70 -8.11
CA GLY A 113 -11.86 -12.31 -9.43
C GLY A 113 -10.58 -12.47 -10.25
N ALA A 114 -9.51 -11.72 -9.94
CA ALA A 114 -8.19 -11.89 -10.56
C ALA A 114 -7.24 -12.64 -9.63
N THR A 115 -6.13 -13.13 -10.18
CA THR A 115 -5.04 -13.72 -9.40
C THR A 115 -4.02 -12.63 -9.07
N SER A 116 -3.70 -12.44 -7.79
CA SER A 116 -2.55 -11.69 -7.36
C SER A 116 -1.31 -12.54 -7.56
N VAL A 117 -0.38 -12.09 -8.40
CA VAL A 117 0.87 -12.82 -8.68
C VAL A 117 2.02 -12.35 -7.79
N ASN A 118 1.89 -11.15 -7.26
CA ASN A 118 2.87 -10.56 -6.36
C ASN A 118 2.25 -9.45 -5.50
N THR A 119 2.64 -9.36 -4.24
CA THR A 119 2.12 -8.34 -3.31
C THR A 119 3.26 -7.64 -2.60
N THR A 120 3.17 -6.33 -2.48
CA THR A 120 4.02 -5.50 -1.62
C THR A 120 3.16 -4.69 -0.68
N THR A 121 3.62 -4.50 0.56
CA THR A 121 2.87 -3.73 1.56
C THR A 121 3.80 -2.79 2.31
N VAL A 122 3.47 -1.50 2.32
CA VAL A 122 4.26 -0.45 2.97
C VAL A 122 3.35 0.56 3.68
N TRP A 123 3.87 1.21 4.70
CA TRP A 123 3.23 2.40 5.24
C TRP A 123 3.46 3.61 4.33
N SER A 124 2.45 4.49 4.20
CA SER A 124 2.61 5.79 3.56
C SER A 124 3.67 6.63 4.28
N LYS A 125 4.21 7.65 3.61
CA LYS A 125 5.27 8.50 4.19
C LYS A 125 4.88 9.19 5.51
N ASP A 126 3.59 9.50 5.67
CA ASP A 126 3.02 10.08 6.90
C ASP A 126 2.62 9.01 7.92
N CYS A 127 2.89 7.74 7.64
CA CYS A 127 2.52 6.56 8.44
C CYS A 127 1.03 6.42 8.76
N LYS A 128 0.14 7.14 8.10
CA LYS A 128 -1.29 7.10 8.37
C LYS A 128 -2.05 6.01 7.62
N GLN A 129 -1.50 5.55 6.50
CA GLN A 129 -2.13 4.56 5.64
C GLN A 129 -1.22 3.38 5.39
N LEU A 130 -1.76 2.18 5.47
CA LEU A 130 -1.12 0.98 4.97
C LEU A 130 -1.48 0.81 3.51
N VAL A 131 -0.48 0.71 2.63
CA VAL A 131 -0.65 0.62 1.18
C VAL A 131 -0.21 -0.76 0.71
N GLU A 132 -1.14 -1.53 0.19
CA GLU A 132 -0.91 -2.82 -0.45
C GLU A 132 -0.96 -2.63 -1.96
N THR A 133 -0.02 -3.20 -2.66
CA THR A 133 0.02 -3.20 -4.12
C THR A 133 0.09 -4.65 -4.59
N HIS A 134 -0.97 -5.10 -5.24
CA HIS A 134 -1.05 -6.41 -5.87
C HIS A 134 -0.79 -6.27 -7.37
N GLN A 135 0.23 -6.96 -7.87
CA GLN A 135 0.35 -7.21 -9.31
C GLN A 135 -0.65 -8.30 -9.66
N ILE A 136 -1.58 -8.01 -10.52
CA ILE A 136 -2.69 -8.93 -10.83
C ILE A 136 -2.65 -9.39 -12.27
N LYS A 137 -3.21 -10.59 -12.47
CA LYS A 137 -3.51 -11.15 -13.78
C LYS A 137 -4.94 -11.66 -13.80
N THR A 138 -5.73 -11.20 -14.76
CA THR A 138 -7.12 -11.66 -14.95
C THR A 138 -7.17 -13.03 -15.64
N LYS A 139 -8.34 -13.64 -15.70
CA LYS A 139 -8.56 -14.94 -16.38
C LYS A 139 -8.25 -14.86 -17.88
N GLU A 140 -8.52 -13.71 -18.52
CA GLU A 140 -8.19 -13.44 -19.93
C GLU A 140 -6.74 -13.02 -20.14
N GLY A 141 -5.93 -12.99 -19.07
CA GLY A 141 -4.50 -12.66 -19.14
C GLY A 141 -4.18 -11.18 -19.13
N LYS A 142 -5.14 -10.28 -18.87
CA LYS A 142 -4.86 -8.86 -18.68
C LYS A 142 -4.08 -8.65 -17.39
N GLU A 143 -3.06 -7.83 -17.45
CA GLU A 143 -2.20 -7.52 -16.31
C GLU A 143 -2.46 -6.10 -15.82
N GLY A 144 -2.21 -5.86 -14.53
CA GLY A 144 -2.38 -4.55 -13.93
C GLY A 144 -2.03 -4.54 -12.46
N GLN A 145 -2.45 -3.47 -11.80
CA GLN A 145 -2.24 -3.28 -10.38
C GLN A 145 -3.58 -3.02 -9.68
N LEU A 146 -3.79 -3.72 -8.57
CA LEU A 146 -4.81 -3.38 -7.59
C LEU A 146 -4.09 -2.80 -6.36
N ILE A 147 -4.41 -1.57 -6.01
CA ILE A 147 -3.88 -0.89 -4.83
C ILE A 147 -4.99 -0.85 -3.77
N ILE A 148 -4.67 -1.29 -2.56
CA ILE A 148 -5.58 -1.21 -1.42
C ILE A 148 -4.91 -0.34 -0.34
N LYS A 149 -5.57 0.77 0.04
CA LYS A 149 -5.10 1.64 1.11
C LYS A 149 -6.00 1.47 2.32
N ARG A 150 -5.43 1.07 3.46
CA ARG A 150 -6.16 0.91 4.72
C ARG A 150 -5.76 1.98 5.72
N TYR A 151 -6.74 2.58 6.38
CA TYR A 151 -6.50 3.55 7.45
C TYR A 151 -7.66 3.55 8.44
N LEU A 152 -7.39 4.00 9.66
CA LEU A 152 -8.43 4.25 10.67
C LEU A 152 -8.98 5.66 10.52
N THR A 153 -10.28 5.84 10.81
CA THR A 153 -10.84 7.15 11.06
C THR A 153 -10.25 7.78 12.32
N ASP A 154 -10.38 9.09 12.48
CA ASP A 154 -9.75 9.85 13.58
C ASP A 154 -10.18 9.34 14.98
N ASP A 155 -11.38 8.78 15.09
CA ASP A 155 -11.89 8.19 16.34
C ASP A 155 -11.45 6.72 16.55
N GLY A 156 -10.76 6.11 15.58
CA GLY A 156 -10.32 4.72 15.59
C GLY A 156 -11.44 3.67 15.56
N LYS A 157 -12.69 4.10 15.35
CA LYS A 157 -13.87 3.20 15.36
C LYS A 157 -14.18 2.58 14.02
N SER A 158 -13.67 3.17 12.94
CA SER A 158 -13.86 2.66 11.58
C SER A 158 -12.52 2.44 10.89
N LEU A 159 -12.43 1.31 10.18
CA LEU A 159 -11.36 1.01 9.25
C LEU A 159 -11.88 1.25 7.83
N VAL A 160 -11.17 2.07 7.07
CA VAL A 160 -11.48 2.36 5.68
C VAL A 160 -10.50 1.62 4.78
N ALA A 161 -11.02 0.91 3.77
CA ALA A 161 -10.23 0.31 2.70
C ALA A 161 -10.61 0.96 1.36
N LEU A 162 -9.65 1.64 0.73
CA LEU A 162 -9.78 2.24 -0.60
C LEU A 162 -9.13 1.33 -1.63
N TYR A 163 -9.88 0.93 -2.63
CA TYR A 163 -9.45 0.09 -3.73
C TYR A 163 -9.26 0.94 -4.97
N SER A 164 -8.14 0.80 -5.66
CA SER A 164 -7.86 1.40 -6.96
C SER A 164 -7.32 0.35 -7.90
N LEU A 165 -7.97 0.17 -9.04
CA LEU A 165 -7.58 -0.77 -10.07
C LEU A 165 -7.14 -0.03 -11.33
N GLN A 166 -5.93 -0.35 -11.81
CA GLN A 166 -5.40 0.10 -13.09
C GLN A 166 -4.93 -1.12 -13.90
N LEU A 167 -5.57 -1.39 -15.03
CA LEU A 167 -5.09 -2.38 -15.99
C LEU A 167 -4.14 -1.72 -16.99
N ASN A 168 -3.06 -2.40 -17.36
CA ASN A 168 -1.99 -1.83 -18.19
C ASN A 168 -2.44 -1.35 -19.58
N ALA A 169 -3.48 -1.99 -20.14
CA ALA A 169 -4.01 -1.65 -21.48
C ALA A 169 -5.11 -0.57 -21.44
N GLU A 170 -5.47 -0.06 -20.27
CA GLU A 170 -6.62 0.81 -20.08
C GLU A 170 -6.21 2.14 -19.44
N SER A 171 -6.81 3.23 -19.89
CA SER A 171 -6.52 4.58 -19.38
C SER A 171 -7.35 4.94 -18.13
N ALA A 172 -8.43 4.24 -17.87
CA ALA A 172 -9.35 4.57 -16.79
C ALA A 172 -9.06 3.77 -15.52
N GLU A 173 -8.80 4.46 -14.43
CA GLU A 173 -8.75 3.90 -13.07
C GLU A 173 -10.18 3.68 -12.56
N ILE A 174 -10.43 2.56 -11.91
CA ILE A 174 -11.67 2.29 -11.18
C ILE A 174 -11.35 2.22 -9.70
N SER A 175 -12.16 2.89 -8.89
CA SER A 175 -12.00 2.91 -7.44
C SER A 175 -13.28 2.49 -6.73
N ALA A 176 -13.10 1.97 -5.50
CA ALA A 176 -14.18 1.66 -4.57
C ALA A 176 -13.71 1.88 -3.15
N ARG A 177 -14.64 2.07 -2.21
CA ARG A 177 -14.37 2.29 -0.80
C ARG A 177 -15.20 1.36 0.05
N GLN A 178 -14.56 0.62 0.96
CA GLN A 178 -15.23 -0.13 2.01
C GLN A 178 -15.02 0.51 3.37
N ILE A 179 -16.06 0.48 4.19
CA ILE A 179 -16.04 0.96 5.57
C ILE A 179 -16.36 -0.23 6.47
N TRP A 180 -15.53 -0.41 7.48
CA TRP A 180 -15.64 -1.48 8.45
C TRP A 180 -15.73 -0.88 9.85
N HIS A 181 -16.71 -1.30 10.63
CA HIS A 181 -16.88 -0.86 12.01
C HIS A 181 -16.25 -1.86 12.99
N LYS A 182 -15.57 -1.30 13.98
CA LYS A 182 -14.96 -2.11 15.05
C LYS A 182 -16.05 -2.79 15.85
N GLN A 183 -15.88 -4.09 16.08
CA GLN A 183 -16.74 -4.83 16.98
C GLN A 183 -16.39 -4.46 18.44
N ALA A 184 -17.41 -4.37 19.30
CA ALA A 184 -17.26 -4.08 20.70
C ALA A 184 -16.63 -5.25 21.48
#